data_f4f17a622eb1712eacd1edda190d620b
#
_entry.id   f4f17a622eb1712eacd1edda190d620b
#
_cell.length_a   1.000
_cell.length_b   1.000
_cell.length_c   1.000
_cell.angle_alpha   90.00
_cell.angle_beta   90.00
_cell.angle_gamma   90.00
#
_symmetry.space_group_name_H-M   'P 1'
#
loop_
_entity.id
_entity.type
_entity.pdbx_description
1 polymer ?
#
loop_
_entity_poly.entity_id
_entity_poly.type
_entity_poly.pdbx_seq_one_letter_code
_entity_poly.pdbx_strand_id
1 'polypeptide(L)' 'MMRAVIAATLSEPGCRDYSYSEDVATPGLFRVMELWDGRDALSAHFETAHMKLWSEQRGALGFHDRDISVHELGPGEKV' A
#
# COMPACT_ATOMS: atom_id res chain seq x y z
N MET A 1 -7.76 0.19 11.93
CA MET A 1 -7.99 0.84 10.64
C MET A 1 -6.93 0.49 9.60
N MET A 2 -5.67 0.85 9.82
CA MET A 2 -4.58 0.41 8.93
C MET A 2 -4.49 -1.11 8.82
N ARG A 3 -4.62 -1.83 9.93
CA ARG A 3 -4.56 -3.30 9.93
C ARG A 3 -5.66 -3.93 9.09
N ALA A 4 -6.84 -3.33 9.09
CA ALA A 4 -7.96 -3.84 8.30
C ALA A 4 -7.69 -3.68 6.80
N VAL A 5 -7.15 -2.54 6.36
CA VAL A 5 -6.83 -2.32 4.97
C VAL A 5 -5.68 -3.21 4.51
N ILE A 6 -4.69 -3.45 5.38
CA ILE A 6 -3.60 -4.37 5.07
C ILE A 6 -4.13 -5.79 4.86
N ALA A 7 -4.95 -6.28 5.77
CA ALA A 7 -5.52 -7.62 5.68
C ALA A 7 -6.38 -7.79 4.43
N ALA A 8 -7.23 -6.81 4.12
CA ALA A 8 -8.07 -6.85 2.94
C ALA A 8 -7.24 -6.83 1.65
N THR A 9 -6.19 -6.01 1.62
CA THR A 9 -5.32 -5.87 0.46
C THR A 9 -4.52 -7.15 0.20
N LEU A 10 -3.99 -7.78 1.25
CA LEU A 10 -3.26 -9.04 1.12
C LEU A 10 -4.13 -10.19 0.56
N SER A 11 -5.45 -10.07 0.68
CA SER A 11 -6.39 -11.04 0.11
C SER A 11 -6.68 -10.81 -1.36
N GLU A 12 -6.25 -9.69 -1.94
CA GLU A 12 -6.53 -9.37 -3.34
C GLU A 12 -5.70 -10.25 -4.28
N PRO A 13 -6.29 -10.66 -5.43
CA PRO A 13 -5.53 -11.38 -6.44
C PRO A 13 -4.33 -10.57 -6.92
N GLY A 14 -3.17 -11.21 -7.00
CA GLY A 14 -1.95 -10.58 -7.47
C GLY A 14 -1.19 -9.75 -6.44
N CYS A 15 -1.71 -9.59 -5.23
CA CYS A 15 -0.99 -8.93 -4.15
C CYS A 15 0.00 -9.88 -3.50
N ARG A 16 1.29 -9.57 -3.56
CA ARG A 16 2.35 -10.37 -2.97
C ARG A 16 2.81 -9.83 -1.63
N ASP A 17 2.81 -8.51 -1.48
CA ASP A 17 3.18 -7.88 -0.22
C ASP A 17 2.49 -6.53 -0.11
N TYR A 18 2.16 -6.18 1.11
CA TYR A 18 1.53 -4.90 1.41
C TYR A 18 1.77 -4.59 2.88
N SER A 19 2.60 -3.59 3.15
CA SER A 19 3.00 -3.29 4.52
C SER A 19 3.13 -1.80 4.74
N TYR A 20 2.83 -1.39 5.96
CA TYR A 20 3.03 -0.04 6.44
C TYR A 20 4.11 -0.05 7.51
N SER A 21 4.98 0.94 7.48
CA SER A 21 5.96 1.14 8.54
C SER A 21 6.09 2.62 8.87
N GLU A 22 6.25 2.91 10.15
CA GLU A 22 6.53 4.27 10.61
C GLU A 22 8.05 4.46 10.66
N ASP A 23 8.53 5.59 10.19
CA ASP A 23 9.96 5.92 10.21
C ASP A 23 10.42 6.13 11.65
N VAL A 24 11.50 5.46 12.03
CA VAL A 24 12.04 5.54 13.39
C VAL A 24 12.59 6.93 13.71
N ALA A 25 13.18 7.59 12.72
CA ALA A 25 13.79 8.90 12.90
C ALA A 25 12.80 10.05 12.75
N THR A 26 11.67 9.82 12.09
CA THR A 26 10.69 10.86 11.78
C THR A 26 9.29 10.39 12.18
N PRO A 27 8.88 10.58 13.43
CA PRO A 27 7.54 10.18 13.87
C PRO A 27 6.45 10.84 13.01
N GLY A 28 5.44 10.06 12.67
CA GLY A 28 4.35 10.51 11.81
C GLY A 28 4.60 10.29 10.32
N LEU A 29 5.81 9.92 9.92
CA LEU A 29 6.12 9.56 8.54
C LEU A 29 5.91 8.06 8.35
N PHE A 30 4.96 7.71 7.49
CA PHE A 30 4.66 6.31 7.17
C PHE A 30 5.10 5.98 5.75
N ARG A 31 5.68 4.79 5.60
CA ARG A 31 6.01 4.22 4.29
C ARG A 31 5.12 3.03 4.03
N VAL A 32 4.64 2.95 2.80
CA VAL A 32 3.86 1.79 2.33
C VAL A 32 4.69 1.08 1.28
N MET A 33 4.96 -0.19 1.51
CA MET A 33 5.62 -1.05 0.53
C MET A 33 4.61 -2.02 -0.03
N GLU A 34 4.52 -2.08 -1.37
CA GLU A 34 3.56 -2.95 -2.05
C GLU A 34 4.28 -3.74 -3.14
N LEU A 35 3.91 -4.99 -3.29
CA LEU A 35 4.42 -5.85 -4.34
C LEU A 35 3.26 -6.57 -5.02
N TRP A 36 3.14 -6.38 -6.32
CA TRP A 36 2.04 -6.89 -7.13
C TRP A 36 2.56 -7.72 -8.29
N ASP A 37 1.74 -8.67 -8.75
CA ASP A 37 2.08 -9.50 -9.91
C ASP A 37 2.18 -8.71 -11.21
N GLY A 38 1.45 -7.61 -11.31
CA GLY A 38 1.48 -6.73 -12.48
C GLY A 38 0.64 -5.48 -12.28
N ARG A 39 0.68 -4.60 -13.26
CA ARG A 39 -0.05 -3.33 -13.21
C ARG A 39 -1.56 -3.50 -13.13
N ASP A 40 -2.09 -4.55 -13.76
CA ASP A 40 -3.52 -4.82 -13.74
C ASP A 40 -4.02 -5.11 -12.33
N ALA A 41 -3.25 -5.88 -11.55
CA ALA A 41 -3.58 -6.18 -10.16
C ALA A 41 -3.55 -4.90 -9.30
N LEU A 42 -2.56 -4.05 -9.52
CA LEU A 42 -2.46 -2.76 -8.80
C LEU A 42 -3.62 -1.84 -9.17
N SER A 43 -3.97 -1.75 -10.44
CA SER A 43 -5.10 -0.92 -10.89
C SER A 43 -6.41 -1.40 -10.27
N ALA A 44 -6.63 -2.72 -10.24
CA ALA A 44 -7.81 -3.32 -9.61
C ALA A 44 -7.87 -3.00 -8.11
N HIS A 45 -6.71 -2.97 -7.44
CA HIS A 45 -6.61 -2.61 -6.02
C HIS A 45 -7.21 -1.23 -5.74
N PHE A 46 -6.90 -0.24 -6.56
CA PHE A 46 -7.40 1.12 -6.34
C PHE A 46 -8.92 1.25 -6.53
N GLU A 47 -9.54 0.29 -7.21
CA GLU A 47 -10.99 0.27 -7.43
C GLU A 47 -11.75 -0.48 -6.33
N THR A 48 -11.06 -1.09 -5.38
CA THR A 48 -11.72 -1.87 -4.32
C THR A 48 -12.46 -0.97 -3.33
N ALA A 49 -13.50 -1.53 -2.73
CA ALA A 49 -14.30 -0.81 -1.73
C ALA A 49 -13.46 -0.42 -0.51
N HIS A 50 -12.56 -1.32 -0.08
CA HIS A 50 -11.72 -1.02 1.09
C HIS A 50 -10.71 0.10 0.81
N MET A 51 -10.23 0.25 -0.43
CA MET A 51 -9.35 1.37 -0.77
C MET A 51 -10.09 2.70 -0.84
N LYS A 52 -11.32 2.69 -1.34
CA LYS A 52 -12.16 3.89 -1.34
C LYS A 52 -12.47 4.33 0.08
N LEU A 53 -12.82 3.40 0.94
CA LEU A 53 -13.07 3.68 2.35
C LEU A 53 -11.82 4.18 3.06
N TRP A 54 -10.67 3.53 2.83
CA TRP A 54 -9.40 3.93 3.42
C TRP A 54 -8.99 5.34 2.98
N SER A 55 -9.20 5.69 1.72
CA SER A 55 -8.91 7.03 1.21
C SER A 55 -9.68 8.12 1.96
N GLU A 56 -10.93 7.85 2.31
CA GLU A 56 -11.73 8.77 3.13
C GLU A 56 -11.23 8.82 4.58
N GLN A 57 -10.97 7.65 5.17
CA GLN A 57 -10.57 7.54 6.58
C GLN A 57 -9.20 8.15 6.85
N ARG A 58 -8.23 7.96 5.96
CA ARG A 58 -6.89 8.51 6.17
C ARG A 58 -6.90 10.04 6.17
N GLY A 59 -7.75 10.66 5.35
CA GLY A 59 -7.91 12.12 5.38
C GLY A 59 -8.41 12.61 6.73
N ALA A 60 -9.42 11.93 7.30
CA ALA A 60 -9.96 12.23 8.61
C ALA A 60 -8.94 11.99 9.73
N LEU A 61 -7.98 11.07 9.53
CA LEU A 61 -6.90 10.80 10.49
C LEU A 61 -5.71 11.74 10.36
N GLY A 62 -5.75 12.69 9.42
CA GLY A 62 -4.70 13.68 9.23
C GLY A 62 -3.56 13.25 8.33
N PHE A 63 -3.70 12.14 7.60
CA PHE A 63 -2.70 11.74 6.60
C PHE A 63 -2.76 12.69 5.40
N HIS A 64 -1.60 13.21 5.02
CA HIS A 64 -1.45 14.14 3.90
C HIS A 64 -0.06 13.98 3.27
N ASP A 65 0.23 14.77 2.26
CA ASP A 65 1.54 14.83 1.60
C ASP A 65 1.98 13.44 1.07
N ARG A 66 1.16 12.88 0.21
CA ARG A 66 1.42 11.57 -0.38
C ARG A 66 2.40 11.69 -1.55
N ASP A 67 3.41 10.83 -1.54
CA ASP A 67 4.32 10.65 -2.64
C ASP A 67 4.33 9.17 -3.03
N ILE A 68 3.86 8.89 -4.24
CA ILE A 68 3.67 7.50 -4.72
C ILE A 68 4.44 7.32 -6.01
N SER A 69 5.25 6.26 -6.06
CA SER A 69 5.92 5.85 -7.29
C SER A 69 5.73 4.36 -7.53
N VAL A 70 5.69 4.00 -8.81
CA VAL A 70 5.54 2.60 -9.24
C VAL A 70 6.79 2.20 -10.01
N HIS A 71 7.36 1.06 -9.64
CA HIS A 71 8.56 0.53 -10.25
C HIS A 71 8.32 -0.89 -10.75
N GLU A 72 8.80 -1.18 -11.95
CA GLU A 72 8.85 -2.55 -12.44
C GLU A 72 10.15 -3.19 -11.97
N LEU A 73 10.01 -4.37 -11.34
CA LEU A 73 11.16 -5.09 -10.79
C LEU A 73 11.44 -6.34 -11.61
N GLY A 74 12.72 -6.62 -11.82
CA GLY A 74 13.14 -7.90 -12.32
C GLY A 74 13.06 -8.99 -11.23
N PRO A 75 13.51 -10.22 -11.52
CA PRO A 75 13.39 -11.34 -10.58
C PRO A 75 14.22 -11.19 -9.31
N GLY A 76 15.14 -10.25 -9.28
CA GLY A 76 16.00 -10.01 -8.13
C GLY A 76 17.14 -11.02 -8.04
N GLU A 77 18.12 -10.71 -7.22
CA GLU A 77 19.25 -11.59 -6.92
C GLU A 77 19.42 -11.69 -5.41
N LYS A 78 19.74 -12.91 -4.96
CA LYS A 78 20.13 -13.09 -3.56
C LYS A 78 21.62 -12.78 -3.41
N VAL A 79 21.92 -12.00 -2.43
CA VAL A 79 23.31 -11.64 -2.12
C VAL A 79 23.82 -12.36 -0.88
#